data_961241efc6b5451625e3fa42d507d28e
#
_entry.id   961241efc6b5451625e3fa42d507d28e
#
_cell.length_a   1.000
_cell.length_b   1.000
_cell.length_c   1.000
_cell.angle_alpha   90.00
_cell.angle_beta   90.00
_cell.angle_gamma   90.00
#
_symmetry.space_group_name_H-M   'P 1'
#
loop_
_entity.id
_entity.type
_entity.pdbx_description
1 polymer ?
#
loop_
_entity_poly.entity_id
_entity_poly.type
_entity_poly.pdbx_seq_one_letter_code
_entity_poly.pdbx_strand_id
1 'polypeptide(L)'
;MFCIHYDRQFFMSRPFLKEIADAFQEIEERTITSLSVSLPPRAGKSYITSLFCAWTTGRNPDQSVMRNTCTATLFLKFSYDVRTIVKSDKFKQIFSDVVLSDDKSNLQGWNTNKSKQVAYFGAGVGGTIIGFGASNVAITDDLYRGIEDALSDTINDRINSWKESTHDSRFERGCARIDIGTRWSLNDVIGRNIESNSYQKTIMVKALDDKDQSFCEAVMSTEEYLDKRKKTANEIWCAEYQQEPVDIAGRTFNDIRTIEKDEFDTIKDQIEGCIGYVDVADAGIDYTALAICAVIKNDLYIVDYVFSRENTDVTIPLVAQKLNEWNVNYCRVESNNVGAMFGRSLQKETKSRILLVHNSVNKMTRIMMQSAFIQNRFIFVKTGDQSQELFIQNLLSFTKEGKNKNDDAPDCCAGLSIFVQSMFKNLH
;
A
#
# COMPACT_ATOMS: atom_id res chain seq x y z
N MET A 1 23.85 -20.05 -9.77
CA MET A 1 24.07 -20.67 -11.12
C MET A 1 22.74 -20.93 -11.83
N PHE A 2 21.75 -21.59 -11.22
CA PHE A 2 20.43 -21.86 -11.87
C PHE A 2 19.74 -20.60 -12.42
N CYS A 3 19.65 -19.52 -11.62
CA CYS A 3 19.04 -18.26 -12.07
C CYS A 3 19.70 -17.68 -13.32
N ILE A 4 21.04 -17.67 -13.37
CA ILE A 4 21.79 -17.16 -14.54
C ILE A 4 21.61 -18.08 -15.76
N HIS A 5 21.55 -19.40 -15.56
CA HIS A 5 21.24 -20.34 -16.64
C HIS A 5 19.84 -20.10 -17.21
N TYR A 6 18.87 -19.80 -16.34
CA TYR A 6 17.48 -19.60 -16.73
C TYR A 6 17.25 -18.26 -17.44
N ASP A 7 17.74 -17.15 -16.83
CA ASP A 7 17.58 -15.80 -17.39
C ASP A 7 18.81 -14.92 -17.08
N ARG A 8 19.86 -15.11 -17.89
CA ARG A 8 21.13 -14.41 -17.67
C ARG A 8 20.99 -12.89 -17.72
N GLN A 9 20.24 -12.36 -18.70
CA GLN A 9 20.11 -10.91 -18.89
C GLN A 9 19.47 -10.24 -17.68
N PHE A 10 18.38 -10.81 -17.16
CA PHE A 10 17.68 -10.30 -16.00
C PHE A 10 18.56 -10.26 -14.75
N PHE A 11 19.27 -11.37 -14.46
CA PHE A 11 20.08 -11.47 -13.24
C PHE A 11 21.38 -10.67 -13.32
N MET A 12 22.00 -10.57 -14.50
CA MET A 12 23.21 -9.74 -14.66
C MET A 12 22.91 -8.25 -14.54
N SER A 13 21.72 -7.79 -14.87
CA SER A 13 21.29 -6.41 -14.70
C SER A 13 20.86 -6.06 -13.25
N ARG A 14 20.77 -7.07 -12.37
CA ARG A 14 20.27 -6.94 -10.99
C ARG A 14 21.22 -7.64 -9.99
N PRO A 15 22.43 -7.10 -9.80
CA PRO A 15 23.46 -7.79 -9.01
C PRO A 15 23.08 -8.06 -7.55
N PHE A 16 22.19 -7.25 -6.96
CA PHE A 16 21.66 -7.43 -5.60
C PHE A 16 20.90 -8.77 -5.44
N LEU A 17 20.33 -9.32 -6.50
CA LEU A 17 19.64 -10.62 -6.45
C LEU A 17 20.62 -11.79 -6.19
N LYS A 18 21.92 -11.56 -6.31
CA LYS A 18 22.92 -12.60 -5.97
C LYS A 18 22.88 -12.95 -4.49
N GLU A 19 22.81 -11.96 -3.63
CA GLU A 19 22.71 -12.17 -2.17
C GLU A 19 21.49 -13.01 -1.80
N ILE A 20 20.36 -12.75 -2.44
CA ILE A 20 19.13 -13.51 -2.22
C ILE A 20 19.27 -14.95 -2.75
N ALA A 21 19.89 -15.13 -3.91
CA ALA A 21 20.14 -16.45 -4.48
C ALA A 21 21.08 -17.27 -3.59
N ASP A 22 22.11 -16.62 -3.02
CA ASP A 22 23.04 -17.26 -2.08
C ASP A 22 22.31 -17.65 -0.79
N ALA A 23 21.45 -16.80 -0.24
CA ALA A 23 20.65 -17.12 0.94
C ALA A 23 19.63 -18.26 0.68
N PHE A 24 19.06 -18.32 -0.52
CA PHE A 24 18.21 -19.44 -0.93
C PHE A 24 19.01 -20.76 -1.04
N GLN A 25 20.28 -20.68 -1.45
CA GLN A 25 21.15 -21.86 -1.44
C GLN A 25 21.47 -22.28 0.00
N GLU A 26 21.73 -21.34 0.92
CA GLU A 26 21.92 -21.63 2.35
C GLU A 26 20.70 -22.33 2.96
N ILE A 27 19.47 -21.92 2.57
CA ILE A 27 18.20 -22.59 2.95
C ILE A 27 18.17 -24.03 2.41
N GLU A 28 18.51 -24.22 1.15
CA GLU A 28 18.52 -25.54 0.51
C GLU A 28 19.54 -26.48 1.17
N GLU A 29 20.72 -25.97 1.51
CA GLU A 29 21.81 -26.70 2.16
C GLU A 29 21.59 -26.88 3.68
N ARG A 30 20.51 -26.25 4.24
CA ARG A 30 20.19 -26.27 5.67
C ARG A 30 21.25 -25.63 6.56
N THR A 31 22.11 -24.78 6.02
CA THR A 31 23.03 -23.94 6.83
C THR A 31 22.28 -22.88 7.60
N ILE A 32 21.15 -22.41 7.04
CA ILE A 32 20.11 -21.67 7.74
C ILE A 32 18.75 -22.34 7.50
N THR A 33 17.82 -22.16 8.43
CA THR A 33 16.46 -22.73 8.33
C THR A 33 15.36 -21.67 8.39
N SER A 34 15.73 -20.40 8.60
CA SER A 34 14.77 -19.29 8.64
C SER A 34 15.36 -18.02 8.01
N LEU A 35 14.65 -17.49 7.02
CA LEU A 35 15.06 -16.33 6.22
C LEU A 35 13.90 -15.35 6.05
N SER A 36 14.19 -14.05 6.16
CA SER A 36 13.27 -13.02 5.66
C SER A 36 13.93 -12.22 4.52
N VAL A 37 13.10 -11.80 3.54
CA VAL A 37 13.54 -11.02 2.37
C VAL A 37 12.55 -9.92 2.08
N SER A 38 13.00 -8.67 2.10
CA SER A 38 12.17 -7.50 1.80
C SER A 38 12.86 -6.62 0.76
N LEU A 39 12.12 -6.29 -0.29
CA LEU A 39 12.62 -5.54 -1.45
C LEU A 39 11.58 -4.52 -1.92
N PRO A 40 12.01 -3.41 -2.54
CA PRO A 40 11.11 -2.51 -3.25
C PRO A 40 10.27 -3.21 -4.32
N PRO A 41 9.13 -2.63 -4.72
CA PRO A 41 8.34 -3.14 -5.83
C PRO A 41 9.16 -3.29 -7.11
N ARG A 42 8.80 -4.29 -7.94
CA ARG A 42 9.42 -4.57 -9.25
C ARG A 42 10.90 -4.97 -9.21
N ALA A 43 11.50 -5.14 -8.05
CA ALA A 43 12.88 -5.60 -7.91
C ALA A 43 13.11 -7.06 -8.38
N GLY A 44 12.05 -7.83 -8.61
CA GLY A 44 12.13 -9.22 -9.07
C GLY A 44 11.94 -10.27 -7.97
N LYS A 45 11.47 -9.85 -6.80
CA LYS A 45 11.19 -10.66 -5.61
C LYS A 45 10.47 -11.98 -5.93
N SER A 46 9.27 -11.91 -6.49
CA SER A 46 8.46 -13.09 -6.78
C SER A 46 9.03 -13.95 -7.91
N TYR A 47 9.82 -13.37 -8.84
CA TYR A 47 10.44 -14.09 -9.93
C TYR A 47 11.59 -14.98 -9.43
N ILE A 48 12.53 -14.43 -8.64
CA ILE A 48 13.61 -15.22 -8.06
C ILE A 48 13.07 -16.29 -7.11
N THR A 49 11.98 -16.00 -6.38
CA THR A 49 11.30 -16.99 -5.54
C THR A 49 10.70 -18.15 -6.35
N SER A 50 10.08 -17.84 -7.51
CA SER A 50 9.56 -18.89 -8.40
C SER A 50 10.65 -19.77 -8.98
N LEU A 51 11.81 -19.17 -9.33
CA LEU A 51 12.98 -19.94 -9.74
C LEU A 51 13.56 -20.80 -8.61
N PHE A 52 13.59 -20.29 -7.39
CA PHE A 52 14.00 -21.06 -6.22
C PHE A 52 13.05 -22.25 -5.98
N CYS A 53 11.74 -22.03 -6.01
CA CYS A 53 10.76 -23.10 -5.88
C CYS A 53 10.95 -24.21 -6.93
N ALA A 54 11.17 -23.84 -8.19
CA ALA A 54 11.43 -24.81 -9.26
C ALA A 54 12.76 -25.55 -9.02
N TRP A 55 13.82 -24.82 -8.69
CA TRP A 55 15.15 -25.38 -8.45
C TRP A 55 15.17 -26.39 -7.29
N THR A 56 14.59 -26.02 -6.13
CA THR A 56 14.53 -26.90 -4.96
C THR A 56 13.62 -28.12 -5.20
N THR A 57 12.54 -27.96 -6.01
CA THR A 57 11.73 -29.11 -6.47
C THR A 57 12.56 -30.08 -7.35
N GLY A 58 13.44 -29.54 -8.19
CA GLY A 58 14.35 -30.37 -9.00
C GLY A 58 15.39 -31.09 -8.15
N ARG A 59 15.89 -30.45 -7.10
CA ARG A 59 16.87 -30.98 -6.16
C ARG A 59 16.28 -32.04 -5.23
N ASN A 60 15.07 -31.81 -4.73
CA ASN A 60 14.36 -32.65 -3.75
C ASN A 60 12.98 -33.02 -4.26
N PRO A 61 12.87 -33.81 -5.34
CA PRO A 61 11.60 -34.01 -6.04
C PRO A 61 10.59 -34.90 -5.28
N ASP A 62 11.01 -35.51 -4.18
CA ASP A 62 10.15 -36.27 -3.26
C ASP A 62 9.65 -35.46 -2.05
N GLN A 63 10.06 -34.19 -1.94
CA GLN A 63 9.67 -33.26 -0.89
C GLN A 63 8.70 -32.19 -1.37
N SER A 64 8.00 -31.56 -0.42
CA SER A 64 6.94 -30.59 -0.69
C SER A 64 7.40 -29.14 -0.46
N VAL A 65 7.09 -28.26 -1.41
CA VAL A 65 7.22 -26.82 -1.31
C VAL A 65 5.86 -26.20 -1.08
N MET A 66 5.68 -25.45 -0.02
CA MET A 66 4.48 -24.66 0.26
C MET A 66 4.76 -23.19 0.03
N ARG A 67 3.89 -22.48 -0.73
CA ARG A 67 3.97 -21.03 -0.91
C ARG A 67 2.60 -20.40 -0.73
N ASN A 68 2.45 -19.53 0.24
CA ASN A 68 1.20 -18.84 0.56
C ASN A 68 1.31 -17.34 0.31
N THR A 69 0.20 -16.71 -0.10
CA THR A 69 0.15 -15.31 -0.52
C THR A 69 -1.07 -14.59 0.07
N CYS A 70 -1.22 -13.28 -0.15
CA CYS A 70 -2.39 -12.55 0.31
C CYS A 70 -3.72 -13.03 -0.29
N THR A 71 -3.71 -13.52 -1.56
CA THR A 71 -4.93 -13.98 -2.26
C THR A 71 -4.71 -15.30 -2.99
N ALA A 72 -5.79 -16.08 -3.14
CA ALA A 72 -5.75 -17.31 -3.93
C ALA A 72 -5.35 -17.06 -5.40
N THR A 73 -5.81 -15.96 -5.99
CA THR A 73 -5.46 -15.58 -7.37
C THR A 73 -3.96 -15.37 -7.54
N LEU A 74 -3.30 -14.71 -6.59
CA LEU A 74 -1.85 -14.49 -6.63
C LEU A 74 -1.09 -15.82 -6.47
N PHE A 75 -1.53 -16.68 -5.57
CA PHE A 75 -0.98 -18.02 -5.44
C PHE A 75 -1.08 -18.83 -6.74
N LEU A 76 -2.26 -18.85 -7.38
CA LEU A 76 -2.45 -19.58 -8.65
C LEU A 76 -1.54 -19.06 -9.76
N LYS A 77 -1.33 -17.74 -9.82
CA LYS A 77 -0.36 -17.14 -10.74
C LYS A 77 1.06 -17.67 -10.48
N PHE A 78 1.52 -17.64 -9.24
CA PHE A 78 2.85 -18.14 -8.91
C PHE A 78 2.99 -19.64 -9.13
N SER A 79 1.96 -20.42 -8.86
CA SER A 79 1.93 -21.84 -9.16
C SER A 79 2.07 -22.11 -10.66
N TYR A 80 1.39 -21.32 -11.50
CA TYR A 80 1.53 -21.38 -12.95
C TYR A 80 2.96 -21.03 -13.39
N ASP A 81 3.55 -19.98 -12.82
CA ASP A 81 4.92 -19.55 -13.14
C ASP A 81 5.92 -20.67 -12.80
N VAL A 82 5.86 -21.25 -11.60
CA VAL A 82 6.73 -22.36 -11.19
C VAL A 82 6.57 -23.58 -12.10
N ARG A 83 5.32 -23.97 -12.42
CA ARG A 83 5.06 -25.08 -13.37
C ARG A 83 5.67 -24.81 -14.76
N THR A 84 5.58 -23.58 -15.23
CA THR A 84 6.16 -23.18 -16.52
C THR A 84 7.67 -23.32 -16.50
N ILE A 85 8.34 -22.94 -15.39
CA ILE A 85 9.77 -23.15 -15.21
C ILE A 85 10.11 -24.64 -15.25
N VAL A 86 9.40 -25.48 -14.49
CA VAL A 86 9.64 -26.94 -14.43
C VAL A 86 9.42 -27.61 -15.81
N LYS A 87 8.51 -27.11 -16.63
CA LYS A 87 8.28 -27.61 -17.99
C LYS A 87 9.35 -27.21 -18.99
N SER A 88 10.11 -26.15 -18.71
CA SER A 88 11.04 -25.56 -19.68
C SER A 88 12.20 -26.49 -20.01
N ASP A 89 12.75 -26.35 -21.21
CA ASP A 89 13.94 -27.08 -21.64
C ASP A 89 15.16 -26.70 -20.80
N LYS A 90 15.25 -25.47 -20.34
CA LYS A 90 16.33 -25.02 -19.43
C LYS A 90 16.31 -25.76 -18.09
N PHE A 91 15.14 -26.04 -17.54
CA PHE A 91 15.01 -26.86 -16.33
C PHE A 91 15.43 -28.32 -16.61
N LYS A 92 14.93 -28.91 -17.69
CA LYS A 92 15.22 -30.29 -18.10
C LYS A 92 16.70 -30.54 -18.41
N GLN A 93 17.43 -29.52 -18.85
CA GLN A 93 18.89 -29.60 -19.06
C GLN A 93 19.66 -29.87 -17.74
N ILE A 94 19.07 -29.48 -16.59
CA ILE A 94 19.70 -29.68 -15.27
C ILE A 94 19.07 -30.87 -14.53
N PHE A 95 17.75 -31.02 -14.64
CA PHE A 95 16.94 -32.02 -13.95
C PHE A 95 16.17 -32.89 -14.96
N SER A 96 16.90 -33.63 -15.79
CA SER A 96 16.34 -34.39 -16.94
C SER A 96 15.33 -35.47 -16.56
N ASP A 97 15.41 -35.98 -15.33
CA ASP A 97 14.59 -37.05 -14.81
C ASP A 97 13.41 -36.58 -13.92
N VAL A 98 13.26 -35.26 -13.73
CA VAL A 98 12.14 -34.65 -13.01
C VAL A 98 11.17 -34.01 -13.99
N VAL A 99 9.97 -34.60 -14.09
CA VAL A 99 8.91 -34.14 -14.98
C VAL A 99 7.60 -33.99 -14.20
N LEU A 100 6.71 -33.12 -14.67
CA LEU A 100 5.38 -32.98 -14.05
C LEU A 100 4.59 -34.26 -14.24
N SER A 101 3.85 -34.67 -13.20
CA SER A 101 2.89 -35.77 -13.29
C SER A 101 1.59 -35.30 -13.89
N ASP A 102 0.98 -36.13 -14.75
CA ASP A 102 -0.34 -35.86 -15.33
C ASP A 102 -1.48 -36.13 -14.35
N ASP A 103 -1.28 -37.01 -13.35
CA ASP A 103 -2.34 -37.49 -12.45
C ASP A 103 -2.82 -36.45 -11.43
N LYS A 104 -2.01 -35.45 -11.07
CA LYS A 104 -2.35 -34.36 -10.15
C LYS A 104 -1.73 -33.05 -10.66
N SER A 105 -2.43 -32.40 -11.58
CA SER A 105 -1.86 -31.27 -12.32
C SER A 105 -2.72 -30.00 -12.28
N ASN A 106 -3.51 -29.76 -11.20
CA ASN A 106 -4.18 -28.48 -11.05
C ASN A 106 -3.23 -27.41 -10.46
N LEU A 107 -3.61 -26.14 -10.58
CA LEU A 107 -2.78 -25.04 -10.09
C LEU A 107 -2.79 -24.87 -8.56
N GLN A 108 -3.73 -25.52 -7.85
CA GLN A 108 -3.80 -25.48 -6.38
C GLN A 108 -2.77 -26.42 -5.74
N GLY A 109 -2.40 -27.49 -6.47
CA GLY A 109 -1.36 -28.40 -6.05
C GLY A 109 -1.03 -29.37 -7.18
N TRP A 110 0.28 -29.58 -7.42
CA TRP A 110 0.75 -30.45 -8.50
C TRP A 110 1.95 -31.32 -8.05
N ASN A 111 2.18 -32.37 -8.78
CA ASN A 111 3.21 -33.37 -8.51
C ASN A 111 4.23 -33.46 -9.63
N THR A 112 5.39 -34.01 -9.30
CA THR A 112 6.35 -34.56 -10.27
C THR A 112 6.19 -36.09 -10.31
N ASN A 113 6.82 -36.70 -11.30
CA ASN A 113 6.91 -38.17 -11.40
C ASN A 113 7.63 -38.85 -10.23
N LYS A 114 8.30 -38.06 -9.37
CA LYS A 114 9.04 -38.56 -8.19
C LYS A 114 8.40 -38.16 -6.86
N SER A 115 7.33 -37.41 -6.88
CA SER A 115 6.67 -36.91 -5.67
C SER A 115 6.00 -38.03 -4.89
N LYS A 116 6.31 -38.13 -3.61
CA LYS A 116 5.58 -38.99 -2.64
C LYS A 116 4.32 -38.31 -2.11
N GLN A 117 4.34 -36.99 -2.03
CA GLN A 117 3.26 -36.10 -1.64
C GLN A 117 3.07 -35.03 -2.73
N VAL A 118 2.26 -34.00 -2.46
CA VAL A 118 2.16 -32.85 -3.37
C VAL A 118 3.48 -32.12 -3.41
N ALA A 119 4.09 -31.99 -4.60
CA ALA A 119 5.40 -31.35 -4.78
C ALA A 119 5.37 -29.85 -4.51
N TYR A 120 4.29 -29.19 -4.96
CA TYR A 120 4.09 -27.75 -4.77
C TYR A 120 2.62 -27.47 -4.48
N PHE A 121 2.34 -26.71 -3.45
CA PHE A 121 0.98 -26.29 -3.05
C PHE A 121 0.99 -24.98 -2.27
N GLY A 122 -0.19 -24.42 -2.05
CA GLY A 122 -0.39 -23.23 -1.23
C GLY A 122 -1.79 -22.66 -1.35
N ALA A 123 -2.00 -21.51 -0.72
CA ALA A 123 -3.27 -20.81 -0.71
C ALA A 123 -3.08 -19.29 -0.51
N GLY A 124 -4.16 -18.54 -0.66
CA GLY A 124 -4.26 -17.17 -0.12
C GLY A 124 -4.55 -17.19 1.37
N VAL A 125 -4.29 -16.08 2.06
CA VAL A 125 -4.64 -15.86 3.47
C VAL A 125 -6.13 -16.18 3.69
N GLY A 126 -6.43 -16.94 4.74
CA GLY A 126 -7.78 -17.45 5.03
C GLY A 126 -8.18 -18.68 4.21
N GLY A 127 -7.40 -19.07 3.21
CA GLY A 127 -7.61 -20.30 2.47
C GLY A 127 -7.20 -21.53 3.28
N THR A 128 -7.75 -22.69 2.90
CA THR A 128 -7.45 -23.96 3.58
C THR A 128 -6.36 -24.74 2.87
N ILE A 129 -5.36 -25.18 3.64
CA ILE A 129 -4.28 -26.08 3.23
C ILE A 129 -4.24 -27.33 4.15
N ILE A 130 -5.40 -27.65 4.76
CA ILE A 130 -5.52 -28.77 5.68
C ILE A 130 -5.26 -30.08 4.93
N GLY A 131 -4.49 -30.97 5.56
CA GLY A 131 -4.13 -32.27 4.98
C GLY A 131 -2.87 -32.28 4.12
N PHE A 132 -2.23 -31.11 3.89
CA PHE A 132 -0.93 -31.04 3.24
C PHE A 132 0.16 -30.70 4.27
N GLY A 133 1.37 -31.23 4.08
CA GLY A 133 2.56 -30.95 4.86
C GLY A 133 3.69 -30.38 3.99
N ALA A 134 4.41 -29.39 4.51
CA ALA A 134 5.59 -28.85 3.89
C ALA A 134 6.83 -29.54 4.47
N SER A 135 7.47 -30.38 3.67
CA SER A 135 8.65 -31.14 4.11
C SER A 135 9.98 -30.52 3.68
N ASN A 136 9.98 -29.69 2.63
CA ASN A 136 11.18 -29.00 2.17
C ASN A 136 11.24 -27.56 2.67
N VAL A 137 10.41 -26.69 2.12
CA VAL A 137 10.38 -25.27 2.44
C VAL A 137 8.94 -24.75 2.47
N ALA A 138 8.65 -23.92 3.45
CA ALA A 138 7.40 -23.17 3.57
C ALA A 138 7.67 -21.68 3.38
N ILE A 139 6.97 -21.08 2.43
CA ILE A 139 7.19 -19.70 2.00
C ILE A 139 5.91 -18.90 2.20
N THR A 140 6.01 -17.74 2.86
CA THR A 140 5.02 -16.67 2.72
C THR A 140 5.52 -15.65 1.71
N ASP A 141 4.68 -15.23 0.78
CA ASP A 141 5.05 -14.25 -0.27
C ASP A 141 3.95 -13.20 -0.43
N ASP A 142 4.25 -11.99 0.03
CA ASP A 142 3.33 -10.84 0.06
C ASP A 142 1.98 -11.18 0.71
N LEU A 143 1.96 -11.42 2.02
CA LEU A 143 0.74 -11.75 2.79
C LEU A 143 -0.23 -10.57 2.93
N TYR A 144 0.21 -9.34 2.67
CA TYR A 144 -0.59 -8.12 2.71
C TYR A 144 -0.87 -7.64 1.29
N ARG A 145 -2.10 -7.21 1.02
CA ARG A 145 -2.48 -6.63 -0.29
C ARG A 145 -1.92 -5.22 -0.47
N GLY A 146 -1.59 -4.56 0.64
CA GLY A 146 -1.05 -3.21 0.69
C GLY A 146 -1.10 -2.64 2.09
N ILE A 147 -0.84 -1.34 2.19
CA ILE A 147 -0.78 -0.62 3.46
C ILE A 147 -2.10 -0.69 4.25
N GLU A 148 -3.25 -0.76 3.57
CA GLU A 148 -4.57 -0.85 4.21
C GLU A 148 -4.69 -2.08 5.12
N ASP A 149 -4.23 -3.23 4.65
CA ASP A 149 -4.25 -4.48 5.43
C ASP A 149 -3.33 -4.36 6.67
N ALA A 150 -2.18 -3.72 6.51
CA ALA A 150 -1.17 -3.61 7.57
C ALA A 150 -1.50 -2.55 8.64
N LEU A 151 -2.25 -1.51 8.28
CA LEU A 151 -2.72 -0.48 9.20
C LEU A 151 -4.02 -0.84 9.93
N SER A 152 -4.74 -1.86 9.46
CA SER A 152 -5.91 -2.38 10.14
C SER A 152 -5.50 -3.43 11.17
N ASP A 153 -5.58 -3.12 12.46
CA ASP A 153 -5.26 -4.07 13.55
C ASP A 153 -6.00 -5.38 13.36
N THR A 154 -7.30 -5.33 13.05
CA THR A 154 -8.14 -6.52 12.84
C THR A 154 -7.64 -7.40 11.68
N ILE A 155 -7.27 -6.79 10.56
CA ILE A 155 -6.77 -7.53 9.38
C ILE A 155 -5.37 -8.08 9.68
N ASN A 156 -4.51 -7.25 10.26
CA ASN A 156 -3.15 -7.63 10.62
C ASN A 156 -3.13 -8.80 11.61
N ASP A 157 -3.94 -8.74 12.67
CA ASP A 157 -4.08 -9.82 13.63
C ASP A 157 -4.66 -11.09 13.01
N ARG A 158 -5.61 -10.97 12.08
CA ARG A 158 -6.13 -12.11 11.33
C ARG A 158 -5.06 -12.77 10.46
N ILE A 159 -4.21 -11.99 9.78
CA ILE A 159 -3.12 -12.52 8.95
C ILE A 159 -2.10 -13.24 9.85
N ASN A 160 -1.68 -12.63 10.95
CA ASN A 160 -0.75 -13.25 11.91
C ASN A 160 -1.33 -14.54 12.50
N SER A 161 -2.58 -14.52 12.98
CA SER A 161 -3.26 -15.69 13.53
C SER A 161 -3.41 -16.81 12.49
N TRP A 162 -3.73 -16.50 11.24
CA TRP A 162 -3.79 -17.46 10.16
C TRP A 162 -2.41 -18.06 9.86
N LYS A 163 -1.37 -17.23 9.86
CA LYS A 163 -0.01 -17.70 9.67
C LYS A 163 0.37 -18.70 10.76
N GLU A 164 0.20 -18.34 12.03
CA GLU A 164 0.55 -19.19 13.16
C GLU A 164 -0.26 -20.49 13.18
N SER A 165 -1.59 -20.39 13.06
CA SER A 165 -2.49 -21.55 13.21
C SER A 165 -2.60 -22.43 11.97
N THR A 166 -2.41 -21.88 10.77
CA THR A 166 -2.65 -22.60 9.51
C THR A 166 -1.36 -22.83 8.72
N HIS A 167 -0.54 -21.80 8.51
CA HIS A 167 0.70 -21.93 7.74
C HIS A 167 1.77 -22.69 8.52
N ASP A 168 2.14 -22.20 9.71
CA ASP A 168 3.24 -22.76 10.51
C ASP A 168 2.93 -24.18 11.01
N SER A 169 1.64 -24.50 11.24
CA SER A 169 1.20 -25.84 11.62
C SER A 169 1.37 -26.90 10.50
N ARG A 170 1.74 -26.50 9.29
CA ARG A 170 2.03 -27.43 8.17
C ARG A 170 3.49 -27.83 8.06
N PHE A 171 4.37 -27.29 8.89
CA PHE A 171 5.79 -27.63 8.81
C PHE A 171 6.04 -29.05 9.31
N GLU A 172 6.65 -29.84 8.45
CA GLU A 172 7.19 -31.14 8.83
C GLU A 172 8.61 -30.97 9.39
N ARG A 173 9.11 -32.02 10.02
CA ARG A 173 10.47 -32.01 10.61
C ARG A 173 11.52 -31.69 9.54
N GLY A 174 12.32 -30.65 9.77
CA GLY A 174 13.38 -30.21 8.85
C GLY A 174 12.92 -29.25 7.76
N CYS A 175 11.63 -28.87 7.74
CA CYS A 175 11.13 -27.83 6.85
C CYS A 175 11.79 -26.48 7.18
N ALA A 176 12.32 -25.80 6.16
CA ALA A 176 12.83 -24.44 6.30
C ALA A 176 11.69 -23.40 6.08
N ARG A 177 11.85 -22.22 6.67
CA ARG A 177 10.89 -21.12 6.57
C ARG A 177 11.50 -19.94 5.81
N ILE A 178 10.75 -19.36 4.88
CA ILE A 178 11.09 -18.13 4.20
C ILE A 178 9.86 -17.19 4.24
N ASP A 179 10.04 -16.01 4.79
CA ASP A 179 9.02 -14.96 4.73
C ASP A 179 9.51 -13.85 3.78
N ILE A 180 8.77 -13.64 2.68
CA ILE A 180 9.11 -12.69 1.63
C ILE A 180 7.97 -11.67 1.53
N GLY A 181 8.30 -10.39 1.53
CA GLY A 181 7.27 -9.37 1.41
C GLY A 181 7.81 -7.95 1.49
N THR A 182 6.93 -7.02 1.18
CA THR A 182 7.12 -5.61 1.47
C THR A 182 6.85 -5.37 2.95
N ARG A 183 7.66 -4.53 3.59
CA ARG A 183 7.46 -4.13 4.98
C ARG A 183 6.43 -3.02 5.04
N TRP A 184 5.22 -3.35 5.46
CA TRP A 184 4.12 -2.39 5.51
C TRP A 184 3.93 -1.73 6.86
N SER A 185 4.25 -2.42 7.97
CA SER A 185 4.16 -1.88 9.34
C SER A 185 5.19 -2.54 10.26
N LEU A 186 5.42 -1.95 11.42
CA LEU A 186 6.27 -2.58 12.46
C LEU A 186 5.68 -3.91 12.92
N ASN A 187 4.35 -4.01 12.96
CA ASN A 187 3.59 -5.17 13.43
C ASN A 187 3.21 -6.15 12.31
N ASP A 188 3.71 -5.98 11.07
CA ASP A 188 3.50 -6.98 10.02
C ASP A 188 4.20 -8.31 10.39
N VAL A 189 3.88 -9.39 9.66
CA VAL A 189 4.43 -10.73 9.93
C VAL A 189 5.96 -10.73 10.01
N ILE A 190 6.63 -10.04 9.08
CA ILE A 190 8.09 -9.97 9.06
C ILE A 190 8.59 -9.15 10.25
N GLY A 191 7.93 -8.03 10.59
CA GLY A 191 8.28 -7.18 11.71
C GLY A 191 8.21 -7.90 13.05
N ARG A 192 7.10 -8.56 13.34
CA ARG A 192 6.93 -9.36 14.57
C ARG A 192 8.00 -10.46 14.70
N ASN A 193 8.36 -11.10 13.58
CA ASN A 193 9.38 -12.14 13.57
C ASN A 193 10.80 -11.57 13.69
N ILE A 194 11.08 -10.36 13.21
CA ILE A 194 12.36 -9.67 13.44
C ILE A 194 12.47 -9.29 14.92
N GLU A 195 11.44 -8.69 15.50
CA GLU A 195 11.40 -8.30 16.92
C GLU A 195 11.64 -9.50 17.85
N SER A 196 11.05 -10.65 17.52
CA SER A 196 11.23 -11.89 18.29
C SER A 196 12.51 -12.67 17.94
N ASN A 197 13.42 -12.11 17.12
CA ASN A 197 14.65 -12.78 16.64
C ASN A 197 14.38 -14.15 16.02
N SER A 198 13.28 -14.30 15.29
CA SER A 198 12.87 -15.59 14.73
C SER A 198 13.56 -15.96 13.42
N TYR A 199 14.36 -15.07 12.82
CA TYR A 199 15.13 -15.34 11.60
C TYR A 199 16.62 -15.48 11.89
N GLN A 200 17.24 -16.48 11.25
CA GLN A 200 18.69 -16.63 11.23
C GLN A 200 19.36 -15.68 10.23
N LYS A 201 18.62 -15.28 9.19
CA LYS A 201 19.09 -14.30 8.22
C LYS A 201 17.94 -13.40 7.78
N THR A 202 18.24 -12.09 7.66
CA THR A 202 17.32 -11.07 7.17
C THR A 202 18.00 -10.27 6.08
N ILE A 203 17.35 -10.15 4.92
CA ILE A 203 17.80 -9.34 3.79
C ILE A 203 16.76 -8.25 3.57
N MET A 204 17.17 -7.00 3.73
CA MET A 204 16.35 -5.83 3.45
C MET A 204 17.09 -4.92 2.47
N VAL A 205 16.50 -4.68 1.31
CA VAL A 205 17.08 -3.79 0.28
C VAL A 205 16.24 -2.53 0.23
N LYS A 206 16.87 -1.37 0.46
CA LYS A 206 16.26 -0.06 0.34
C LYS A 206 16.28 0.41 -1.11
N ALA A 207 15.28 1.18 -1.53
CA ALA A 207 15.23 1.80 -2.85
C ALA A 207 16.37 2.81 -3.07
N LEU A 208 16.62 3.63 -2.06
CA LEU A 208 17.72 4.59 -2.03
C LEU A 208 18.64 4.30 -0.83
N ASP A 209 19.93 4.41 -1.05
CA ASP A 209 20.94 4.34 0.01
C ASP A 209 21.06 5.67 0.79
N ASP A 210 21.99 5.74 1.75
CA ASP A 210 22.21 6.92 2.58
C ASP A 210 22.77 8.13 1.79
N LYS A 211 23.15 7.93 0.52
CA LYS A 211 23.60 8.99 -0.40
C LYS A 211 22.55 9.31 -1.45
N ASP A 212 21.32 8.86 -1.23
CA ASP A 212 20.22 9.00 -2.17
C ASP A 212 20.49 8.36 -3.57
N GLN A 213 21.28 7.28 -3.63
CA GLN A 213 21.52 6.55 -4.86
C GLN A 213 20.62 5.33 -4.96
N SER A 214 20.10 5.05 -6.16
CA SER A 214 19.29 3.86 -6.43
C SER A 214 20.08 2.58 -6.13
N PHE A 215 19.42 1.63 -5.46
CA PHE A 215 20.00 0.30 -5.23
C PHE A 215 20.26 -0.45 -6.56
N CYS A 216 19.54 -0.11 -7.62
CA CYS A 216 19.71 -0.70 -8.94
C CYS A 216 19.04 0.14 -10.04
N GLU A 217 19.84 0.82 -10.86
CA GLU A 217 19.39 1.64 -11.97
C GLU A 217 18.56 0.86 -13.04
N ALA A 218 18.79 -0.45 -13.16
CA ALA A 218 18.01 -1.30 -14.06
C ALA A 218 16.59 -1.60 -13.56
N VAL A 219 16.28 -1.29 -12.30
CA VAL A 219 14.95 -1.41 -11.72
C VAL A 219 14.22 -0.06 -11.83
N MET A 220 14.85 0.98 -11.31
CA MET A 220 14.38 2.37 -11.37
C MET A 220 15.57 3.28 -11.09
N SER A 221 15.72 4.32 -11.90
CA SER A 221 16.83 5.27 -11.75
C SER A 221 16.76 6.05 -10.44
N THR A 222 17.89 6.60 -10.04
CA THR A 222 17.98 7.49 -8.87
C THR A 222 17.02 8.67 -9.00
N GLU A 223 16.97 9.29 -10.18
CA GLU A 223 16.09 10.43 -10.45
C GLU A 223 14.60 10.04 -10.32
N GLU A 224 14.21 8.91 -10.88
CA GLU A 224 12.83 8.37 -10.79
C GLU A 224 12.43 8.07 -9.34
N TYR A 225 13.33 7.49 -8.52
CA TYR A 225 13.06 7.26 -7.10
C TYR A 225 12.94 8.56 -6.31
N LEU A 226 13.78 9.56 -6.58
CA LEU A 226 13.71 10.86 -5.92
C LEU A 226 12.40 11.59 -6.28
N ASP A 227 11.98 11.54 -7.54
CA ASP A 227 10.69 12.09 -7.97
C ASP A 227 9.52 11.34 -7.32
N LYS A 228 9.58 10.02 -7.27
CA LYS A 228 8.57 9.19 -6.60
C LYS A 228 8.49 9.48 -5.09
N ARG A 229 9.63 9.68 -4.42
CA ARG A 229 9.67 10.05 -3.00
C ARG A 229 8.93 11.37 -2.73
N LYS A 230 9.09 12.36 -3.61
CA LYS A 230 8.38 13.65 -3.49
C LYS A 230 6.86 13.53 -3.64
N LYS A 231 6.40 12.54 -4.41
CA LYS A 231 4.98 12.32 -4.75
C LYS A 231 4.30 11.28 -3.85
N THR A 232 5.04 10.62 -2.98
CA THR A 232 4.54 9.54 -2.12
C THR A 232 4.54 10.00 -0.67
N ALA A 233 3.48 9.71 0.07
CA ALA A 233 3.45 9.95 1.52
C ALA A 233 4.66 9.29 2.19
N ASN A 234 5.29 10.00 3.13
CA ASN A 234 6.53 9.56 3.76
C ASN A 234 6.42 8.15 4.37
N GLU A 235 5.29 7.82 4.97
CA GLU A 235 5.04 6.53 5.59
C GLU A 235 4.99 5.40 4.56
N ILE A 236 4.36 5.65 3.41
CA ILE A 236 4.32 4.69 2.30
C ILE A 236 5.71 4.55 1.69
N TRP A 237 6.44 5.68 1.53
CA TRP A 237 7.80 5.65 1.04
C TRP A 237 8.72 4.82 1.95
N CYS A 238 8.70 5.10 3.25
CA CYS A 238 9.51 4.38 4.23
C CYS A 238 9.15 2.89 4.28
N ALA A 239 7.87 2.54 4.21
CA ALA A 239 7.41 1.15 4.23
C ALA A 239 7.72 0.44 2.92
N GLU A 240 7.15 0.90 1.80
CA GLU A 240 7.14 0.19 0.52
C GLU A 240 8.49 0.23 -0.19
N TYR A 241 9.20 1.38 -0.10
CA TYR A 241 10.44 1.60 -0.85
C TYR A 241 11.70 1.44 0.00
N GLN A 242 11.68 1.91 1.26
CA GLN A 242 12.85 1.80 2.14
C GLN A 242 12.83 0.55 3.03
N GLN A 243 11.72 -0.20 3.06
CA GLN A 243 11.54 -1.37 3.93
C GLN A 243 11.70 -1.05 5.43
N GLU A 244 11.56 0.22 5.79
CA GLU A 244 11.66 0.76 7.14
C GLU A 244 10.34 1.41 7.54
N PRO A 245 9.28 0.63 7.82
CA PRO A 245 8.02 1.21 8.26
C PRO A 245 8.25 2.01 9.53
N VAL A 246 7.78 3.24 9.52
CA VAL A 246 7.85 4.11 10.70
C VAL A 246 6.70 3.80 11.64
N ASP A 247 6.94 4.00 12.94
CA ASP A 247 5.85 3.96 13.90
C ASP A 247 4.84 5.07 13.52
N ILE A 248 3.59 4.65 13.36
CA ILE A 248 2.50 5.56 12.98
C ILE A 248 2.10 6.44 14.17
N ALA A 249 2.68 6.24 15.36
CA ALA A 249 2.53 7.10 16.51
C ALA A 249 3.04 8.52 16.19
N GLY A 250 2.13 9.50 16.16
CA GLY A 250 2.47 10.91 15.96
C GLY A 250 1.56 11.62 14.95
N ARG A 251 1.69 12.94 14.90
CA ARG A 251 0.89 13.79 14.02
C ARG A 251 1.23 13.55 12.56
N THR A 252 0.20 13.44 11.73
CA THR A 252 0.36 13.28 10.27
C THR A 252 0.73 14.60 9.60
N PHE A 253 0.15 15.70 10.07
CA PHE A 253 0.35 17.06 9.54
C PHE A 253 1.15 17.87 10.54
N ASN A 254 2.49 17.83 10.44
CA ASN A 254 3.37 18.54 11.37
C ASN A 254 3.60 19.99 10.93
N ASP A 255 3.58 20.23 9.60
CA ASP A 255 3.77 21.54 9.00
C ASP A 255 2.85 21.68 7.79
N ILE A 256 2.16 22.80 7.70
CA ILE A 256 1.30 23.16 6.57
C ILE A 256 1.72 24.51 6.03
N ARG A 257 1.72 24.65 4.71
CA ARG A 257 2.01 25.94 4.07
C ARG A 257 0.85 26.91 4.29
N THR A 258 1.13 28.09 4.78
CA THR A 258 0.13 29.12 5.02
C THR A 258 0.50 30.42 4.30
N ILE A 259 -0.48 31.25 4.01
CA ILE A 259 -0.35 32.61 3.50
C ILE A 259 -1.29 33.52 4.28
N GLU A 260 -0.86 34.73 4.59
CA GLU A 260 -1.73 35.74 5.23
C GLU A 260 -2.78 36.22 4.22
N LYS A 261 -3.97 36.55 4.73
CA LYS A 261 -5.10 37.00 3.90
C LYS A 261 -4.74 38.19 3.05
N ASP A 262 -4.09 39.21 3.64
CA ASP A 262 -3.72 40.44 2.94
C ASP A 262 -2.75 40.17 1.78
N GLU A 263 -1.84 39.20 1.95
CA GLU A 263 -0.95 38.77 0.88
C GLU A 263 -1.69 38.01 -0.21
N PHE A 264 -2.58 37.10 0.16
CA PHE A 264 -3.44 36.37 -0.80
C PHE A 264 -4.34 37.33 -1.60
N ASP A 265 -4.91 38.37 -0.95
CA ASP A 265 -5.77 39.37 -1.60
C ASP A 265 -5.06 40.12 -2.73
N THR A 266 -3.72 40.21 -2.71
CA THR A 266 -2.93 40.85 -3.82
C THR A 266 -2.87 39.99 -5.08
N ILE A 267 -3.13 38.69 -4.99
CA ILE A 267 -3.09 37.73 -6.11
C ILE A 267 -4.47 37.15 -6.46
N LYS A 268 -5.50 37.49 -5.72
CA LYS A 268 -6.86 36.95 -5.85
C LYS A 268 -7.44 37.12 -7.25
N ASP A 269 -7.13 38.23 -7.94
CA ASP A 269 -7.61 38.48 -9.30
C ASP A 269 -7.01 37.52 -10.35
N GLN A 270 -6.01 36.71 -9.99
CA GLN A 270 -5.40 35.72 -10.85
C GLN A 270 -6.04 34.32 -10.71
N ILE A 271 -7.15 34.19 -9.97
CA ILE A 271 -7.83 32.90 -9.78
C ILE A 271 -8.37 32.41 -11.12
N GLU A 272 -7.91 31.25 -11.55
CA GLU A 272 -8.34 30.57 -12.78
C GLU A 272 -9.64 29.77 -12.59
N GLY A 273 -9.90 29.30 -11.37
CA GLY A 273 -11.10 28.57 -11.00
C GLY A 273 -11.09 28.11 -9.56
N CYS A 274 -12.29 27.80 -9.05
CA CYS A 274 -12.47 27.28 -7.71
C CYS A 274 -13.21 25.94 -7.73
N ILE A 275 -12.78 25.02 -6.87
CA ILE A 275 -13.47 23.76 -6.61
C ILE A 275 -13.64 23.55 -5.11
N GLY A 276 -14.68 22.80 -4.71
CA GLY A 276 -14.97 22.51 -3.32
C GLY A 276 -15.09 21.02 -3.03
N TYR A 277 -14.89 20.65 -1.80
CA TYR A 277 -15.18 19.30 -1.28
C TYR A 277 -15.88 19.40 0.06
N VAL A 278 -16.95 18.61 0.23
CA VAL A 278 -17.71 18.53 1.49
C VAL A 278 -17.70 17.10 2.00
N ASP A 279 -17.22 16.94 3.22
CA ASP A 279 -17.44 15.77 4.06
C ASP A 279 -18.63 16.07 5.00
N VAL A 280 -19.69 15.24 4.94
CA VAL A 280 -20.96 15.51 5.64
C VAL A 280 -21.04 14.66 6.90
N ALA A 281 -21.28 15.29 8.05
CA ALA A 281 -21.49 14.61 9.32
C ALA A 281 -22.70 13.68 9.29
N ASP A 282 -22.54 12.48 9.87
CA ASP A 282 -23.59 11.45 9.90
C ASP A 282 -24.52 11.54 11.14
N ALA A 283 -24.26 12.31 12.12
CA ALA A 283 -25.08 12.77 13.25
C ALA A 283 -24.27 13.05 14.54
N GLY A 284 -24.47 14.17 15.11
CA GLY A 284 -24.32 14.45 16.56
C GLY A 284 -22.91 14.67 17.11
N ILE A 285 -21.83 14.07 16.59
CA ILE A 285 -20.47 14.18 17.13
C ILE A 285 -19.50 14.72 16.07
N ASP A 286 -19.71 14.38 14.80
CA ASP A 286 -18.83 14.72 13.70
C ASP A 286 -19.13 16.12 13.12
N TYR A 287 -18.16 16.68 12.40
CA TYR A 287 -18.33 17.99 11.76
C TYR A 287 -18.69 17.83 10.28
N THR A 288 -19.62 18.65 9.80
CA THR A 288 -19.69 18.94 8.37
C THR A 288 -18.50 19.84 8.02
N ALA A 289 -17.62 19.34 7.16
CA ALA A 289 -16.38 20.01 6.75
C ALA A 289 -16.43 20.38 5.27
N LEU A 290 -16.28 21.67 4.94
CA LEU A 290 -16.04 22.16 3.57
C LEU A 290 -14.64 22.75 3.51
N ALA A 291 -13.93 22.48 2.41
CA ALA A 291 -12.77 23.24 1.99
C ALA A 291 -12.91 23.68 0.53
N ILE A 292 -12.64 24.96 0.25
CA ILE A 292 -12.66 25.55 -1.08
C ILE A 292 -11.22 25.79 -1.53
N CYS A 293 -10.86 25.22 -2.68
CA CYS A 293 -9.57 25.41 -3.32
C CYS A 293 -9.69 26.34 -4.52
N ALA A 294 -8.92 27.43 -4.49
CA ALA A 294 -8.68 28.32 -5.63
C ALA A 294 -7.37 27.93 -6.32
N VAL A 295 -7.37 27.88 -7.64
CA VAL A 295 -6.21 27.58 -8.48
C VAL A 295 -5.67 28.88 -9.07
N ILE A 296 -4.38 29.15 -8.82
CA ILE A 296 -3.65 30.29 -9.41
C ILE A 296 -2.38 29.71 -10.04
N LYS A 297 -2.28 29.70 -11.36
CA LYS A 297 -1.21 29.03 -12.10
C LYS A 297 -1.15 27.53 -11.71
N ASN A 298 -0.13 27.13 -10.99
CA ASN A 298 0.03 25.75 -10.51
C ASN A 298 -0.08 25.62 -8.98
N ASP A 299 -0.39 26.70 -8.28
CA ASP A 299 -0.55 26.71 -6.83
C ASP A 299 -2.03 26.53 -6.42
N LEU A 300 -2.21 25.86 -5.29
CA LEU A 300 -3.50 25.41 -4.77
C LEU A 300 -3.76 26.09 -3.43
N TYR A 301 -4.60 27.13 -3.44
CA TYR A 301 -4.91 27.90 -2.25
C TYR A 301 -6.22 27.43 -1.63
N ILE A 302 -6.19 27.02 -0.37
CA ILE A 302 -7.40 26.71 0.40
C ILE A 302 -7.88 28.03 1.00
N VAL A 303 -8.95 28.55 0.41
CA VAL A 303 -9.34 29.95 0.58
C VAL A 303 -10.50 30.18 1.53
N ASP A 304 -11.33 29.15 1.74
CA ASP A 304 -12.49 29.26 2.64
C ASP A 304 -12.92 27.90 3.19
N TYR A 305 -13.62 27.93 4.34
CA TYR A 305 -13.90 26.75 5.15
C TYR A 305 -15.31 26.79 5.72
N VAL A 306 -15.92 25.62 5.92
CA VAL A 306 -17.00 25.39 6.88
C VAL A 306 -16.57 24.24 7.77
N PHE A 307 -16.67 24.42 9.08
CA PHE A 307 -16.38 23.36 10.03
C PHE A 307 -17.37 23.49 11.20
N SER A 308 -18.49 22.76 11.09
CA SER A 308 -19.64 22.96 11.97
C SER A 308 -20.30 21.64 12.36
N ARG A 309 -20.79 21.57 13.61
CA ARG A 309 -21.61 20.46 14.14
C ARG A 309 -23.11 20.75 14.08
N GLU A 310 -23.48 21.89 13.52
CA GLU A 310 -24.89 22.25 13.35
C GLU A 310 -25.60 21.29 12.40
N ASN A 311 -26.91 21.23 12.52
CA ASN A 311 -27.75 20.41 11.67
C ASN A 311 -27.66 20.81 10.19
N THR A 312 -28.11 19.92 9.31
CA THR A 312 -28.12 20.15 7.86
C THR A 312 -28.91 21.39 7.45
N ASP A 313 -29.93 21.76 8.20
CA ASP A 313 -30.73 22.99 7.96
C ASP A 313 -29.92 24.29 8.12
N VAL A 314 -28.84 24.25 8.91
CA VAL A 314 -27.90 25.36 9.10
C VAL A 314 -26.68 25.21 8.18
N THR A 315 -26.15 23.99 8.04
CA THR A 315 -24.90 23.79 7.29
C THR A 315 -25.13 23.85 5.77
N ILE A 316 -26.28 23.43 5.22
CA ILE A 316 -26.57 23.54 3.77
C ILE A 316 -26.56 25.00 3.31
N PRO A 317 -27.32 25.94 3.90
CA PRO A 317 -27.28 27.37 3.52
C PRO A 317 -25.86 27.95 3.67
N LEU A 318 -25.15 27.62 4.74
CA LEU A 318 -23.79 28.12 4.99
C LEU A 318 -22.81 27.66 3.91
N VAL A 319 -22.84 26.38 3.57
CA VAL A 319 -22.03 25.81 2.48
C VAL A 319 -22.39 26.44 1.13
N ALA A 320 -23.71 26.59 0.84
CA ALA A 320 -24.19 27.22 -0.39
C ALA A 320 -23.71 28.68 -0.51
N GLN A 321 -23.77 29.42 0.58
CA GLN A 321 -23.27 30.81 0.64
C GLN A 321 -21.79 30.87 0.25
N LYS A 322 -20.93 30.06 0.90
CA LYS A 322 -19.49 30.02 0.64
C LYS A 322 -19.18 29.61 -0.81
N LEU A 323 -19.86 28.59 -1.34
CA LEU A 323 -19.71 28.16 -2.73
C LEU A 323 -20.07 29.27 -3.72
N ASN A 324 -21.13 30.03 -3.44
CA ASN A 324 -21.58 31.14 -4.29
C ASN A 324 -20.65 32.36 -4.19
N GLU A 325 -20.15 32.70 -2.99
CA GLU A 325 -19.20 33.80 -2.76
C GLU A 325 -17.89 33.59 -3.55
N TRP A 326 -17.39 32.35 -3.62
CA TRP A 326 -16.16 31.98 -4.35
C TRP A 326 -16.42 31.59 -5.81
N ASN A 327 -17.64 31.66 -6.31
CA ASN A 327 -18.01 31.22 -7.65
C ASN A 327 -17.47 29.82 -7.97
N VAL A 328 -17.63 28.88 -7.02
CA VAL A 328 -17.11 27.52 -7.16
C VAL A 328 -17.78 26.83 -8.34
N ASN A 329 -16.99 26.33 -9.29
CA ASN A 329 -17.50 25.66 -10.49
C ASN A 329 -18.07 24.27 -10.17
N TYR A 330 -17.32 23.48 -9.43
CA TYR A 330 -17.66 22.11 -9.06
C TYR A 330 -17.40 21.88 -7.59
N CYS A 331 -18.36 21.24 -6.92
CA CYS A 331 -18.18 20.80 -5.55
C CYS A 331 -18.49 19.29 -5.44
N ARG A 332 -17.57 18.51 -4.92
CA ARG A 332 -17.82 17.12 -4.55
C ARG A 332 -18.41 17.04 -3.15
N VAL A 333 -19.43 16.20 -3.00
CA VAL A 333 -20.05 15.89 -1.71
C VAL A 333 -19.97 14.39 -1.49
N GLU A 334 -19.41 13.97 -0.37
CA GLU A 334 -19.37 12.56 -0.02
C GLU A 334 -20.80 12.02 0.17
N SER A 335 -21.16 10.97 -0.58
CA SER A 335 -22.54 10.47 -0.67
C SER A 335 -22.86 9.32 0.28
N ASN A 336 -21.96 9.03 1.23
CA ASN A 336 -22.16 8.01 2.25
C ASN A 336 -23.29 8.48 3.20
N ASN A 337 -24.18 7.56 3.59
CA ASN A 337 -25.28 7.83 4.53
C ASN A 337 -26.10 9.11 4.18
N VAL A 338 -26.00 10.15 4.99
CA VAL A 338 -26.78 11.42 4.84
C VAL A 338 -26.30 12.28 3.69
N GLY A 339 -25.07 12.10 3.22
CA GLY A 339 -24.41 12.97 2.26
C GLY A 339 -25.11 13.06 0.90
N ALA A 340 -25.75 11.99 0.43
CA ALA A 340 -26.52 12.03 -0.82
C ALA A 340 -27.74 12.96 -0.74
N MET A 341 -28.42 13.02 0.41
CA MET A 341 -29.55 13.93 0.65
C MET A 341 -29.03 15.36 0.80
N PHE A 342 -27.97 15.57 1.55
CA PHE A 342 -27.30 16.86 1.70
C PHE A 342 -26.93 17.45 0.33
N GLY A 343 -26.25 16.69 -0.51
CA GLY A 343 -25.81 17.18 -1.83
C GLY A 343 -26.98 17.52 -2.77
N ARG A 344 -28.10 16.78 -2.73
CA ARG A 344 -29.31 17.11 -3.49
C ARG A 344 -29.96 18.39 -3.00
N SER A 345 -29.98 18.62 -1.69
CA SER A 345 -30.51 19.87 -1.11
C SER A 345 -29.60 21.05 -1.41
N LEU A 346 -28.29 20.88 -1.26
CA LEU A 346 -27.27 21.87 -1.59
C LEU A 346 -27.36 22.34 -3.06
N GLN A 347 -27.61 21.40 -4.00
CA GLN A 347 -27.73 21.74 -5.43
C GLN A 347 -28.88 22.77 -5.72
N LYS A 348 -29.88 22.86 -4.86
CA LYS A 348 -30.99 23.82 -5.02
C LYS A 348 -30.62 25.22 -4.57
N GLU A 349 -29.57 25.36 -3.74
CA GLU A 349 -29.19 26.62 -3.08
C GLU A 349 -27.92 27.24 -3.67
N THR A 350 -27.17 26.48 -4.51
CA THR A 350 -25.93 26.97 -5.12
C THR A 350 -25.97 26.91 -6.65
N LYS A 351 -25.20 27.77 -7.29
CA LYS A 351 -24.93 27.74 -8.73
C LYS A 351 -23.83 26.71 -9.09
N SER A 352 -23.09 26.26 -8.11
CA SER A 352 -22.03 25.24 -8.28
C SER A 352 -22.63 23.91 -8.73
N ARG A 353 -21.94 23.17 -9.59
CA ARG A 353 -22.33 21.81 -9.95
C ARG A 353 -21.92 20.85 -8.84
N ILE A 354 -22.90 20.24 -8.19
CA ILE A 354 -22.68 19.28 -7.12
C ILE A 354 -22.46 17.87 -7.70
N LEU A 355 -21.34 17.24 -7.33
CA LEU A 355 -20.95 15.91 -7.76
C LEU A 355 -20.94 14.98 -6.54
N LEU A 356 -21.88 14.03 -6.51
CA LEU A 356 -21.91 13.02 -5.46
C LEU A 356 -20.78 11.99 -5.69
N VAL A 357 -19.98 11.73 -4.66
CA VAL A 357 -18.91 10.75 -4.71
C VAL A 357 -19.07 9.73 -3.59
N HIS A 358 -18.95 8.44 -3.93
CA HIS A 358 -18.91 7.37 -2.97
C HIS A 358 -17.46 6.94 -2.75
N ASN A 359 -17.00 6.97 -1.50
CA ASN A 359 -15.65 6.53 -1.14
C ASN A 359 -15.70 5.09 -0.61
N SER A 360 -15.01 4.19 -1.30
CA SER A 360 -14.87 2.77 -0.90
C SER A 360 -13.55 2.50 -0.15
N VAL A 361 -12.60 3.43 -0.19
CA VAL A 361 -11.31 3.31 0.49
C VAL A 361 -11.48 3.69 1.96
N ASN A 362 -10.83 2.95 2.84
CA ASN A 362 -10.79 3.27 4.28
C ASN A 362 -10.33 4.71 4.51
N LYS A 363 -11.01 5.44 5.40
CA LYS A 363 -10.78 6.86 5.70
C LYS A 363 -9.34 7.13 6.12
N MET A 364 -8.80 6.38 7.08
CA MET A 364 -7.42 6.51 7.54
C MET A 364 -6.42 6.35 6.40
N THR A 365 -6.58 5.32 5.58
CA THR A 365 -5.71 5.07 4.42
C THR A 365 -5.79 6.20 3.41
N ARG A 366 -6.98 6.70 3.12
CA ARG A 366 -7.19 7.85 2.19
C ARG A 366 -6.44 9.09 2.67
N ILE A 367 -6.56 9.44 3.95
CA ILE A 367 -5.85 10.57 4.57
C ILE A 367 -4.33 10.36 4.48
N MET A 368 -3.84 9.19 4.83
CA MET A 368 -2.42 8.87 4.80
C MET A 368 -1.83 8.95 3.39
N MET A 369 -2.53 8.41 2.39
CA MET A 369 -2.09 8.45 0.98
C MET A 369 -2.02 9.88 0.42
N GLN A 370 -2.84 10.79 0.92
CA GLN A 370 -2.91 12.17 0.44
C GLN A 370 -2.09 13.16 1.29
N SER A 371 -1.57 12.73 2.43
CA SER A 371 -0.89 13.63 3.40
C SER A 371 0.29 14.38 2.78
N ALA A 372 1.13 13.73 1.97
CA ALA A 372 2.25 14.37 1.30
C ALA A 372 1.79 15.43 0.28
N PHE A 373 0.75 15.13 -0.49
CA PHE A 373 0.18 16.10 -1.45
C PHE A 373 -0.38 17.31 -0.71
N ILE A 374 -1.14 17.10 0.37
CA ILE A 374 -1.73 18.17 1.18
C ILE A 374 -0.63 19.09 1.75
N GLN A 375 0.41 18.53 2.38
CA GLN A 375 1.48 19.30 3.00
C GLN A 375 2.33 20.08 1.97
N ASN A 376 2.59 19.49 0.81
CA ASN A 376 3.49 20.07 -0.18
C ASN A 376 2.78 21.01 -1.18
N ARG A 377 1.50 20.81 -1.45
CA ARG A 377 0.78 21.48 -2.53
C ARG A 377 -0.29 22.45 -2.06
N PHE A 378 -0.95 22.19 -0.93
CA PHE A 378 -1.97 23.11 -0.42
C PHE A 378 -1.31 24.27 0.34
N ILE A 379 -1.79 25.49 0.06
CA ILE A 379 -1.44 26.73 0.76
C ILE A 379 -2.71 27.21 1.45
N PHE A 380 -2.74 27.16 2.76
CA PHE A 380 -3.92 27.55 3.55
C PHE A 380 -3.94 29.05 3.79
N VAL A 381 -4.98 29.72 3.29
CA VAL A 381 -5.16 31.16 3.51
C VAL A 381 -5.68 31.40 4.91
N LYS A 382 -5.02 32.23 5.69
CA LYS A 382 -5.44 32.59 7.05
C LYS A 382 -6.60 33.60 6.99
N THR A 383 -7.82 33.14 7.08
CA THR A 383 -9.03 34.01 7.06
C THR A 383 -9.27 34.66 8.42
N GLY A 384 -8.78 34.07 9.49
CA GLY A 384 -8.96 34.55 10.88
C GLY A 384 -10.37 34.32 11.44
N ASP A 385 -11.19 33.49 10.77
CA ASP A 385 -12.51 33.11 11.30
C ASP A 385 -12.45 31.82 12.12
N GLN A 386 -13.44 31.63 12.99
CA GLN A 386 -13.51 30.48 13.90
C GLN A 386 -13.60 29.13 13.14
N SER A 387 -14.26 29.10 11.99
CA SER A 387 -14.41 27.88 11.19
C SER A 387 -13.05 27.38 10.68
N GLN A 388 -12.21 28.32 10.20
CA GLN A 388 -10.84 28.03 9.80
C GLN A 388 -9.99 27.55 10.97
N GLU A 389 -10.03 28.26 12.10
CA GLU A 389 -9.21 27.91 13.26
C GLU A 389 -9.50 26.48 13.71
N LEU A 390 -10.78 26.11 13.83
CA LEU A 390 -11.20 24.76 14.21
C LEU A 390 -10.82 23.73 13.15
N PHE A 391 -10.98 24.05 11.86
CA PHE A 391 -10.60 23.17 10.74
C PHE A 391 -9.09 22.87 10.78
N ILE A 392 -8.26 23.91 10.86
CA ILE A 392 -6.80 23.77 10.91
C ILE A 392 -6.35 23.05 12.19
N GLN A 393 -6.96 23.38 13.34
CA GLN A 393 -6.68 22.68 14.60
C GLN A 393 -6.99 21.18 14.48
N ASN A 394 -8.14 20.81 13.90
CA ASN A 394 -8.50 19.42 13.66
C ASN A 394 -7.52 18.73 12.71
N LEU A 395 -7.14 19.38 11.59
CA LEU A 395 -6.14 18.87 10.65
C LEU A 395 -4.78 18.61 11.33
N LEU A 396 -4.26 19.58 12.08
CA LEU A 396 -2.97 19.48 12.76
C LEU A 396 -2.97 18.53 13.97
N SER A 397 -4.13 18.28 14.58
CA SER A 397 -4.28 17.35 15.69
C SER A 397 -4.38 15.88 15.26
N PHE A 398 -4.55 15.61 13.97
CA PHE A 398 -4.72 14.27 13.45
C PHE A 398 -3.46 13.42 13.68
N THR A 399 -3.66 12.27 14.33
CA THR A 399 -2.60 11.32 14.64
C THR A 399 -2.79 10.01 13.90
N LYS A 400 -1.68 9.35 13.62
CA LYS A 400 -1.62 8.08 12.90
C LYS A 400 -2.07 6.88 13.75
N GLU A 401 -2.13 7.04 15.06
CA GLU A 401 -2.50 5.97 16.00
C GLU A 401 -3.99 5.57 15.93
N GLY A 402 -4.77 6.22 15.07
CA GLY A 402 -6.18 5.89 14.85
C GLY A 402 -7.13 6.23 16.00
N LYS A 403 -6.64 6.90 17.05
CA LYS A 403 -7.45 7.36 18.20
C LYS A 403 -7.90 8.82 18.07
N ASN A 404 -8.15 9.24 16.81
CA ASN A 404 -8.64 10.58 16.56
C ASN A 404 -10.12 10.68 16.99
N LYS A 405 -10.42 11.66 17.80
CA LYS A 405 -11.80 11.90 18.24
C LYS A 405 -12.68 12.35 17.07
N ASN A 406 -12.10 13.12 16.15
CA ASN A 406 -12.70 13.59 14.90
C ASN A 406 -11.58 13.71 13.86
N ASP A 407 -11.85 13.31 12.62
CA ASP A 407 -10.90 13.32 11.50
C ASP A 407 -11.52 13.94 10.22
N ASP A 408 -12.52 14.83 10.41
CA ASP A 408 -13.34 15.38 9.34
C ASP A 408 -12.56 16.39 8.48
N ALA A 409 -11.69 17.24 9.05
CA ALA A 409 -10.86 18.16 8.28
C ALA A 409 -9.76 17.44 7.48
N PRO A 410 -9.00 16.47 8.05
CA PRO A 410 -8.09 15.62 7.28
C PRO A 410 -8.76 14.89 6.13
N ASP A 411 -9.96 14.34 6.34
CA ASP A 411 -10.70 13.60 5.33
C ASP A 411 -11.24 14.52 4.21
N CYS A 412 -11.76 15.66 4.59
CA CYS A 412 -12.16 16.71 3.64
C CYS A 412 -10.97 17.14 2.77
N CYS A 413 -9.78 17.38 3.35
CA CYS A 413 -8.57 17.71 2.61
C CYS A 413 -8.12 16.54 1.69
N ALA A 414 -8.23 15.30 2.15
CA ALA A 414 -7.88 14.13 1.34
C ALA A 414 -8.84 13.97 0.14
N GLY A 415 -10.14 14.14 0.36
CA GLY A 415 -11.14 14.14 -0.72
C GLY A 415 -10.92 15.28 -1.72
N LEU A 416 -10.61 16.47 -1.24
CA LEU A 416 -10.31 17.64 -2.08
C LEU A 416 -9.03 17.42 -2.90
N SER A 417 -7.96 16.85 -2.31
CA SER A 417 -6.72 16.57 -3.02
C SER A 417 -6.92 15.58 -4.18
N ILE A 418 -7.68 14.51 -3.96
CA ILE A 418 -8.06 13.55 -5.02
C ILE A 418 -8.87 14.26 -6.11
N PHE A 419 -9.74 15.18 -5.73
CA PHE A 419 -10.54 15.93 -6.69
C PHE A 419 -9.68 16.85 -7.55
N VAL A 420 -8.80 17.63 -6.94
CA VAL A 420 -7.84 18.50 -7.64
C VAL A 420 -7.03 17.70 -8.65
N GLN A 421 -6.42 16.59 -8.22
CA GLN A 421 -5.60 15.73 -9.09
C GLN A 421 -6.40 15.13 -10.26
N SER A 422 -7.71 14.89 -10.07
CA SER A 422 -8.57 14.37 -11.14
C SER A 422 -8.97 15.44 -12.20
N MET A 423 -9.02 16.71 -11.79
CA MET A 423 -9.41 17.82 -12.67
C MET A 423 -8.23 18.41 -13.44
N PHE A 424 -7.06 18.47 -12.81
CA PHE A 424 -5.87 19.13 -13.34
C PHE A 424 -4.76 18.10 -13.56
N LYS A 425 -4.80 17.39 -14.69
CA LYS A 425 -3.83 16.32 -15.05
C LYS A 425 -2.36 16.76 -15.12
N ASN A 426 -2.08 18.05 -15.13
CA ASN A 426 -0.73 18.63 -15.25
C ASN A 426 -0.14 19.09 -13.91
N LEU A 427 -0.79 18.82 -12.77
CA LEU A 427 -0.32 19.18 -11.43
C LEU A 427 0.52 18.06 -10.77
N HIS A 428 1.09 17.18 -11.58
CA HIS A 428 1.97 16.09 -11.12
C HIS A 428 3.38 16.57 -10.86
#